data_3a368ebf8bf83d2096a910f8680bce30
#
_entry.id   3a368ebf8bf83d2096a910f8680bce30
#
_cell.length_a   1.000
_cell.length_b   1.000
_cell.length_c   1.000
_cell.angle_alpha   90.00
_cell.angle_beta   90.00
_cell.angle_gamma   90.00
#
_symmetry.space_group_name_H-M   'P 1'
#
loop_
_entity.id
_entity.type
_entity.pdbx_description
1 polymer ?
#
loop_
_entity_poly.entity_id
_entity_poly.type
_entity_poly.pdbx_seq_one_letter_code
_entity_poly.pdbx_strand_id
1 'polypeptide(L)'
;MLEWLFWEQYSHEPYVAVARFQRLYLGKSADQVEARIMERGDQALVRLEASLTGRDWLVGDAPTLADLSLVAYTRVAHEGGFDLTPRPAIRSWIGRVEEAFGIV
;
A
#
# COMPACT_ATOMS: atom_id res chain seq x y z
N MET A 1 -12.89 -10.83 -1.22
CA MET A 1 -12.26 -10.19 -0.06
C MET A 1 -11.08 -10.99 0.47
N LEU A 2 -11.23 -12.30 0.69
CA LEU A 2 -10.14 -13.13 1.18
C LEU A 2 -8.90 -13.10 0.28
N GLU A 3 -9.08 -13.05 -1.02
CA GLU A 3 -7.96 -12.96 -1.97
C GLU A 3 -7.10 -11.72 -1.70
N TRP A 4 -7.72 -10.57 -1.41
CA TRP A 4 -7.00 -9.36 -1.09
C TRP A 4 -6.27 -9.46 0.24
N LEU A 5 -6.84 -10.10 1.26
CA LEU A 5 -6.20 -10.29 2.54
C LEU A 5 -4.97 -11.19 2.42
N PHE A 6 -5.06 -12.27 1.62
CA PHE A 6 -3.92 -13.12 1.34
C PHE A 6 -2.85 -12.40 0.51
N TRP A 7 -3.26 -11.63 -0.49
CA TRP A 7 -2.34 -10.85 -1.29
C TRP A 7 -1.58 -9.82 -0.44
N GLU A 8 -2.26 -9.18 0.51
CA GLU A 8 -1.63 -8.27 1.47
C GLU A 8 -0.49 -8.96 2.21
N GLN A 9 -0.72 -10.15 2.69
CA GLN A 9 0.24 -10.90 3.49
C GLN A 9 1.47 -11.35 2.70
N TYR A 10 1.29 -11.72 1.43
CA TYR A 10 2.35 -12.33 0.63
C TYR A 10 3.04 -11.37 -0.32
N SER A 11 2.34 -10.37 -0.82
CA SER A 11 2.84 -9.55 -1.93
C SER A 11 2.96 -8.06 -1.61
N HIS A 12 2.26 -7.57 -0.60
CA HIS A 12 2.24 -6.16 -0.24
C HIS A 12 3.01 -5.90 1.05
N GLU A 13 2.54 -6.41 2.17
CA GLU A 13 3.13 -6.18 3.48
C GLU A 13 4.61 -6.58 3.55
N PRO A 14 5.04 -7.79 3.07
CA PRO A 14 6.44 -8.18 3.19
C PRO A 14 7.42 -7.21 2.53
N TYR A 15 6.96 -6.38 1.61
CA TYR A 15 7.82 -5.44 0.90
C TYR A 15 7.58 -4.00 1.34
N VAL A 16 6.34 -3.56 1.35
CA VAL A 16 6.01 -2.17 1.69
C VAL A 16 6.26 -1.88 3.16
N ALA A 17 5.80 -2.75 4.06
CA ALA A 17 6.00 -2.56 5.49
C ALA A 17 7.46 -2.79 5.91
N VAL A 18 8.13 -3.76 5.31
CA VAL A 18 9.53 -4.06 5.62
C VAL A 18 10.44 -2.91 5.19
N ALA A 19 10.22 -2.33 4.02
CA ALA A 19 10.98 -1.16 3.57
C ALA A 19 10.84 0.00 4.56
N ARG A 20 9.61 0.28 5.01
CA ARG A 20 9.35 1.31 6.02
C ARG A 20 10.09 1.03 7.32
N PHE A 21 10.02 -0.21 7.80
CA PHE A 21 10.71 -0.63 9.03
C PHE A 21 12.22 -0.41 8.91
N GLN A 22 12.82 -0.83 7.81
CA GLN A 22 14.26 -0.68 7.61
C GLN A 22 14.70 0.79 7.60
N ARG A 23 13.92 1.66 6.99
CA ARG A 23 14.25 3.08 6.93
C ARG A 23 14.02 3.80 8.27
N LEU A 24 12.89 3.56 8.92
CA LEU A 24 12.53 4.30 10.14
C LEU A 24 13.20 3.75 11.39
N TYR A 25 13.28 2.43 11.53
CA TYR A 25 13.74 1.81 12.77
C TYR A 25 15.19 1.34 12.72
N LEU A 26 15.67 0.94 11.54
CA LEU A 26 17.07 0.54 11.36
C LEU A 26 17.93 1.69 10.83
N GLY A 27 17.34 2.83 10.50
CA GLY A 27 18.06 4.01 10.04
C GLY A 27 18.70 3.87 8.66
N LYS A 28 18.28 2.91 7.85
CA LYS A 28 18.80 2.71 6.50
C LYS A 28 18.33 3.82 5.58
N SER A 29 19.22 4.27 4.69
CA SER A 29 18.84 5.15 3.59
C SER A 29 18.13 4.35 2.50
N ALA A 30 17.51 5.05 1.53
CA ALA A 30 16.84 4.40 0.40
C ALA A 30 17.76 3.41 -0.33
N ASP A 31 19.05 3.76 -0.45
CA ASP A 31 20.03 2.91 -1.14
C ASP A 31 20.42 1.67 -0.35
N GLN A 32 20.20 1.67 0.96
CA GLN A 32 20.53 0.57 1.85
C GLN A 32 19.39 -0.45 1.98
N VAL A 33 18.18 -0.09 1.56
CA VAL A 33 17.08 -1.05 1.47
C VAL A 33 17.33 -1.92 0.25
N GLU A 34 17.23 -3.24 0.41
CA GLU A 34 17.49 -4.17 -0.68
C GLU A 34 16.67 -3.83 -1.92
N ALA A 35 17.34 -3.79 -3.09
CA ALA A 35 16.69 -3.48 -4.36
C ALA A 35 15.51 -4.41 -4.63
N ARG A 36 15.58 -5.68 -4.24
CA ARG A 36 14.49 -6.64 -4.38
C ARG A 36 13.24 -6.22 -3.61
N ILE A 37 13.41 -5.69 -2.39
CA ILE A 37 12.30 -5.22 -1.57
C ILE A 37 11.61 -4.04 -2.25
N MET A 38 12.38 -3.08 -2.74
CA MET A 38 11.84 -1.91 -3.44
C MET A 38 11.15 -2.30 -4.74
N GLU A 39 11.74 -3.18 -5.53
CA GLU A 39 11.14 -3.64 -6.79
C GLU A 39 9.83 -4.38 -6.56
N ARG A 40 9.79 -5.29 -5.60
CA ARG A 40 8.58 -6.04 -5.28
C ARG A 40 7.49 -5.15 -4.69
N GLY A 41 7.88 -4.19 -3.86
CA GLY A 41 6.96 -3.21 -3.31
C GLY A 41 6.35 -2.32 -4.40
N ASP A 42 7.15 -1.86 -5.35
CA ASP A 42 6.67 -1.09 -6.49
C ASP A 42 5.72 -1.91 -7.37
N GLN A 43 6.03 -3.19 -7.61
CA GLN A 43 5.14 -4.09 -8.35
C GLN A 43 3.79 -4.25 -7.64
N ALA A 44 3.80 -4.35 -6.32
CA ALA A 44 2.58 -4.42 -5.54
C ALA A 44 1.74 -3.14 -5.69
N LEU A 45 2.39 -1.98 -5.66
CA LEU A 45 1.70 -0.70 -5.83
C LEU A 45 1.16 -0.53 -7.26
N VAL A 46 1.87 -1.01 -8.28
CA VAL A 46 1.38 -1.03 -9.66
C VAL A 46 0.10 -1.85 -9.76
N ARG A 47 0.08 -3.04 -9.17
CA ARG A 47 -1.10 -3.90 -9.17
C ARG A 47 -2.27 -3.24 -8.44
N LEU A 48 -2.02 -2.63 -7.29
CA LEU A 48 -3.04 -1.96 -6.51
C LEU A 48 -3.62 -0.78 -7.28
N GLU A 49 -2.78 0.02 -7.91
CA GLU A 49 -3.21 1.14 -8.75
C GLU A 49 -4.11 0.68 -9.89
N ALA A 50 -3.70 -0.36 -10.60
CA ALA A 50 -4.48 -0.92 -11.70
C ALA A 50 -5.85 -1.43 -11.22
N SER A 51 -5.88 -2.07 -10.05
CA SER A 51 -7.12 -2.61 -9.49
C SER A 51 -8.07 -1.52 -9.02
N LEU A 52 -7.55 -0.37 -8.59
CA LEU A 52 -8.36 0.76 -8.11
C LEU A 52 -8.77 1.72 -9.20
N THR A 53 -8.14 1.66 -10.37
CA THR A 53 -8.47 2.54 -11.48
C THR A 53 -9.93 2.30 -11.93
N GLY A 54 -10.76 3.33 -11.84
CA GLY A 54 -12.18 3.24 -12.16
C GLY A 54 -13.03 2.63 -11.06
N ARG A 55 -12.47 2.41 -9.87
CA ARG A 55 -13.19 1.85 -8.72
C ARG A 55 -13.00 2.73 -7.49
N ASP A 56 -14.01 2.75 -6.62
CA ASP A 56 -13.91 3.45 -5.34
C ASP A 56 -13.32 2.54 -4.25
N TRP A 57 -13.59 1.24 -4.33
CA TRP A 57 -13.22 0.25 -3.32
C TRP A 57 -12.64 -1.00 -3.97
N LEU A 58 -11.88 -1.78 -3.21
CA LEU A 58 -11.25 -3.01 -3.71
C LEU A 58 -12.27 -4.10 -4.04
N VAL A 59 -13.36 -4.18 -3.27
CA VAL A 59 -14.39 -5.21 -3.44
C VAL A 59 -15.77 -4.55 -3.46
N GLY A 60 -16.50 -4.72 -4.57
CA GLY A 60 -17.86 -4.23 -4.68
C GLY A 60 -18.01 -2.72 -4.58
N ASP A 61 -19.12 -2.26 -4.03
CA ASP A 61 -19.53 -0.85 -4.04
C ASP A 61 -19.42 -0.17 -2.67
N ALA A 62 -18.82 -0.83 -1.69
CA ALA A 62 -18.70 -0.32 -0.34
C ALA A 62 -17.34 -0.70 0.26
N PRO A 63 -16.85 0.05 1.27
CA PRO A 63 -15.59 -0.30 1.93
C PRO A 63 -15.71 -1.63 2.69
N THR A 64 -14.63 -2.42 2.65
CA THR A 64 -14.53 -3.72 3.32
C THR A 64 -13.25 -3.81 4.13
N LEU A 65 -13.07 -4.95 4.83
CA LEU A 65 -11.82 -5.24 5.53
C LEU A 65 -10.62 -5.28 4.59
N ALA A 66 -10.83 -5.59 3.30
CA ALA A 66 -9.76 -5.54 2.30
C ALA A 66 -9.19 -4.13 2.19
N ASP A 67 -10.04 -3.11 2.12
CA ASP A 67 -9.61 -1.71 2.06
C ASP A 67 -8.87 -1.33 3.35
N LEU A 68 -9.42 -1.66 4.50
CA LEU A 68 -8.82 -1.32 5.79
C LEU A 68 -7.46 -1.99 5.97
N SER A 69 -7.36 -3.27 5.62
CA SER A 69 -6.10 -4.03 5.75
C SER A 69 -5.00 -3.47 4.87
N LEU A 70 -5.32 -3.15 3.62
CA LEU A 70 -4.32 -2.67 2.66
C LEU A 70 -3.93 -1.22 2.90
N VAL A 71 -4.84 -0.37 3.37
CA VAL A 71 -4.53 1.04 3.60
C VAL A 71 -3.52 1.24 4.73
N ALA A 72 -3.50 0.34 5.70
CA ALA A 72 -2.66 0.48 6.89
C ALA A 72 -1.18 0.78 6.55
N TYR A 73 -0.60 0.04 5.61
CA TYR A 73 0.76 0.26 5.18
C TYR A 73 0.88 1.10 3.91
N THR A 74 -0.13 1.08 3.04
CA THR A 74 -0.09 1.86 1.80
C THR A 74 -0.08 3.37 2.07
N ARG A 75 -0.85 3.84 3.05
CA ARG A 75 -0.90 5.27 3.40
C ARG A 75 0.43 5.82 3.91
N VAL A 76 1.32 4.96 4.38
CA VAL A 76 2.65 5.33 4.87
C VAL A 76 3.77 4.75 4.01
N ALA A 77 3.47 4.28 2.81
CA ALA A 77 4.46 3.68 1.91
C ALA A 77 5.62 4.65 1.58
N HIS A 78 5.33 5.96 1.53
CA HIS A 78 6.36 6.97 1.29
C HIS A 78 7.46 6.94 2.36
N GLU A 79 7.16 6.54 3.58
CA GLU A 79 8.15 6.40 4.64
C GLU A 79 9.13 5.26 4.38
N GLY A 80 8.74 4.30 3.54
CA GLY A 80 9.61 3.22 3.06
C GLY A 80 10.36 3.58 1.79
N GLY A 81 10.14 4.77 1.24
CA GLY A 81 10.81 5.23 0.03
C GLY A 81 10.00 5.05 -1.26
N PHE A 82 8.75 4.60 -1.17
CA PHE A 82 7.88 4.47 -2.34
C PHE A 82 7.23 5.80 -2.68
N ASP A 83 7.19 6.14 -3.96
CA ASP A 83 6.57 7.37 -4.43
C ASP A 83 5.15 7.08 -4.91
N LEU A 84 4.14 7.69 -4.26
CA LEU A 84 2.75 7.55 -4.63
C LEU A 84 2.28 8.65 -5.61
N THR A 85 3.15 9.59 -5.97
CA THR A 85 2.80 10.67 -6.91
C THR A 85 2.26 10.12 -8.23
N PRO A 86 2.87 9.08 -8.86
CA PRO A 86 2.34 8.52 -10.09
C PRO A 86 1.20 7.52 -9.87
N ARG A 87 0.59 7.50 -8.69
CA ARG A 87 -0.47 6.55 -8.32
C ARG A 87 -1.76 7.30 -7.92
N PRO A 88 -2.44 7.99 -8.84
CA PRO A 88 -3.60 8.82 -8.48
C PRO A 88 -4.78 8.01 -7.92
N ALA A 89 -5.03 6.80 -8.42
CA ALA A 89 -6.12 5.98 -7.91
C ALA A 89 -5.86 5.53 -6.47
N ILE A 90 -4.62 5.17 -6.14
CA ILE A 90 -4.23 4.83 -4.76
C ILE A 90 -4.41 6.05 -3.85
N ARG A 91 -3.94 7.22 -4.25
CA ARG A 91 -4.04 8.44 -3.44
C ARG A 91 -5.49 8.79 -3.14
N SER A 92 -6.36 8.74 -4.14
CA SER A 92 -7.78 9.01 -3.97
C SER A 92 -8.44 7.97 -3.06
N TRP A 93 -8.09 6.70 -3.23
CA TRP A 93 -8.60 5.60 -2.42
C TRP A 93 -8.18 5.73 -0.95
N ILE A 94 -6.93 6.09 -0.67
CA ILE A 94 -6.47 6.34 0.70
C ILE A 94 -7.37 7.36 1.38
N GLY A 95 -7.66 8.49 0.73
CA GLY A 95 -8.54 9.51 1.27
C GLY A 95 -9.94 8.99 1.55
N ARG A 96 -10.51 8.20 0.64
CA ARG A 96 -11.84 7.61 0.83
C ARG A 96 -11.89 6.66 2.01
N VAL A 97 -10.86 5.81 2.16
CA VAL A 97 -10.81 4.84 3.28
C VAL A 97 -10.64 5.57 4.61
N GLU A 98 -9.76 6.56 4.65
CA GLU A 98 -9.56 7.35 5.86
C GLU A 98 -10.86 8.01 6.32
N GLU A 99 -11.61 8.57 5.39
CA GLU A 99 -12.91 9.19 5.69
C GLU A 99 -13.95 8.14 6.12
N ALA A 100 -14.05 7.05 5.39
CA ALA A 100 -15.07 6.02 5.65
C ALA A 100 -14.88 5.32 7.00
N PHE A 101 -13.65 5.12 7.44
CA PHE A 101 -13.34 4.46 8.71
C PHE A 101 -12.95 5.42 9.83
N GLY A 102 -13.00 6.72 9.59
CA GLY A 102 -12.65 7.72 10.60
C GLY A 102 -11.18 7.71 11.00
N ILE A 103 -10.30 7.34 10.10
CA ILE A 103 -8.86 7.32 10.33
C ILE A 103 -8.28 8.71 10.07
N VAL A 104 -7.40 9.15 10.93
CA VAL A 104 -6.74 10.46 10.79
C VAL A 104 -5.31 10.31 10.30
#